data_30364e5ce359284910ded9ca62da6371
#
_entry.id   30364e5ce359284910ded9ca62da6371
#
_cell.length_a   1.000
_cell.length_b   1.000
_cell.length_c   1.000
_cell.angle_alpha   90.00
_cell.angle_beta   90.00
_cell.angle_gamma   90.00
#
_symmetry.space_group_name_H-M   'P 1'
#
loop_
_entity.id
_entity.type
_entity.pdbx_description
1 polymer ?
#
loop_
_entity_poly.entity_id
_entity_poly.type
_entity_poly.pdbx_seq_one_letter_code
_entity_poly.pdbx_strand_id
1 'polypeptide(L)'
;MTPYEMIKAHLSRAVPYATYTGVTIDEVGAGVARASVPMRPEVSNHIGTVHAGAMFTLAEAASGAALAGTFADNLLSLRPVAAEASIRYLKVAKGSLTAAARVDGDVEAVRATLESEGKVAFPITVTLTDEAGVNVAAVTVSWHVSPLRV
;
A
#
# COMPACT_ATOMS: atom_id res chain seq x y z
N MET A 1 17.34 -14.16 -4.49
CA MET A 1 16.23 -13.19 -4.38
C MET A 1 15.32 -13.60 -3.22
N THR A 2 15.09 -12.71 -2.27
CA THR A 2 14.21 -12.98 -1.13
C THR A 2 12.75 -13.00 -1.56
N PRO A 3 11.84 -13.61 -0.78
CA PRO A 3 10.41 -13.51 -1.05
C PRO A 3 9.92 -12.06 -1.16
N TYR A 4 10.45 -11.17 -0.34
CA TYR A 4 10.07 -9.75 -0.38
C TYR A 4 10.52 -9.06 -1.68
N GLU A 5 11.71 -9.38 -2.17
CA GLU A 5 12.19 -8.85 -3.45
C GLU A 5 11.36 -9.37 -4.61
N MET A 6 10.90 -10.62 -4.56
CA MET A 6 10.00 -11.20 -5.56
C MET A 6 8.64 -10.49 -5.56
N ILE A 7 8.09 -10.22 -4.37
CA ILE A 7 6.83 -9.48 -4.20
C ILE A 7 6.98 -8.07 -4.77
N LYS A 8 8.05 -7.38 -4.41
CA LYS A 8 8.34 -6.03 -4.92
C LYS A 8 8.38 -6.01 -6.45
N ALA A 9 9.12 -6.94 -7.06
CA ALA A 9 9.24 -7.03 -8.51
C ALA A 9 7.90 -7.32 -9.18
N HIS A 10 7.10 -8.19 -8.60
CA HIS A 10 5.78 -8.55 -9.11
C HIS A 10 4.81 -7.36 -9.03
N LEU A 11 4.67 -6.77 -7.86
CA LEU A 11 3.72 -5.68 -7.62
C LEU A 11 4.06 -4.41 -8.40
N SER A 12 5.34 -4.20 -8.72
CA SER A 12 5.75 -3.07 -9.56
C SER A 12 5.15 -3.12 -10.97
N ARG A 13 4.55 -4.23 -11.38
CA ARG A 13 3.99 -4.43 -12.73
C ARG A 13 2.59 -5.03 -12.74
N ALA A 14 2.14 -5.59 -11.62
CA ALA A 14 0.91 -6.39 -11.59
C ALA A 14 -0.37 -5.55 -11.53
N VAL A 15 -0.28 -4.29 -11.14
CA VAL A 15 -1.44 -3.40 -10.99
C VAL A 15 -1.34 -2.28 -12.02
N PRO A 16 -2.00 -2.42 -13.20
CA PRO A 16 -1.86 -1.46 -14.30
C PRO A 16 -2.17 -0.02 -13.90
N TYR A 17 -3.19 0.19 -13.08
CA TYR A 17 -3.58 1.54 -12.66
C TYR A 17 -2.50 2.23 -11.83
N ALA A 18 -1.89 1.52 -10.89
CA ALA A 18 -0.79 2.05 -10.09
C ALA A 18 0.44 2.33 -10.94
N THR A 19 0.77 1.44 -11.87
CA THR A 19 1.87 1.62 -12.82
C THR A 19 1.64 2.85 -13.71
N TYR A 20 0.43 3.03 -14.22
CA TYR A 20 0.06 4.19 -15.03
C TYR A 20 0.20 5.49 -14.24
N THR A 21 -0.20 5.48 -12.97
CA THR A 21 -0.07 6.64 -12.07
C THR A 21 1.39 6.95 -11.76
N GLY A 22 2.30 6.01 -11.97
CA GLY A 22 3.73 6.19 -11.72
C GLY A 22 4.17 5.72 -10.33
N VAL A 23 3.36 4.89 -9.68
CA VAL A 23 3.70 4.33 -8.37
C VAL A 23 4.79 3.27 -8.53
N THR A 24 5.82 3.38 -7.70
CA THR A 24 6.88 2.37 -7.56
C THR A 24 6.83 1.79 -6.16
N ILE A 25 6.90 0.47 -6.04
CA ILE A 25 7.08 -0.19 -4.75
C ILE A 25 8.58 -0.22 -4.46
N ASP A 26 9.02 0.46 -3.43
CA ASP A 26 10.44 0.64 -3.12
C ASP A 26 10.98 -0.41 -2.16
N GLU A 27 10.19 -0.79 -1.16
CA GLU A 27 10.57 -1.78 -0.15
C GLU A 27 9.36 -2.60 0.29
N VAL A 28 9.58 -3.89 0.58
CA VAL A 28 8.59 -4.79 1.16
C VAL A 28 9.24 -5.57 2.30
N GLY A 29 8.52 -5.70 3.41
CA GLY A 29 8.92 -6.51 4.55
C GLY A 29 7.69 -7.12 5.21
N ALA A 30 7.90 -7.83 6.32
CA ALA A 30 6.79 -8.45 7.05
C ALA A 30 5.87 -7.36 7.64
N GLY A 31 4.70 -7.17 7.04
CA GLY A 31 3.71 -6.20 7.49
C GLY A 31 4.08 -4.74 7.24
N VAL A 32 5.09 -4.49 6.40
CA VAL A 32 5.55 -3.13 6.09
C VAL A 32 5.87 -2.99 4.62
N ALA A 33 5.72 -1.78 4.08
CA ALA A 33 6.16 -1.46 2.72
C ALA A 33 6.41 0.04 2.58
N ARG A 34 7.21 0.38 1.58
CA ARG A 34 7.40 1.76 1.14
C ARG A 34 7.15 1.82 -0.36
N ALA A 35 6.53 2.92 -0.78
CA ALA A 35 6.24 3.19 -2.18
C ALA A 35 6.42 4.67 -2.46
N SER A 36 6.51 5.05 -3.72
CA SER A 36 6.68 6.44 -4.10
C SER A 36 5.97 6.75 -5.42
N VAL A 37 5.66 8.02 -5.63
CA VAL A 37 5.14 8.53 -6.89
C VAL A 37 5.84 9.86 -7.20
N PRO A 38 6.43 10.02 -8.40
CA PRO A 38 7.04 11.28 -8.78
C PRO A 38 5.95 12.31 -9.09
N MET A 39 6.23 13.58 -8.78
CA MET A 39 5.39 14.68 -9.25
C MET A 39 5.63 14.86 -10.75
N ARG A 40 4.57 14.77 -11.55
CA ARG A 40 4.59 15.01 -12.98
C ARG A 40 3.22 15.55 -13.43
N PRO A 41 3.12 16.22 -14.60
CA PRO A 41 1.86 16.84 -15.00
C PRO A 41 0.65 15.90 -15.00
N GLU A 42 0.85 14.64 -15.41
CA GLU A 42 -0.23 13.65 -15.55
C GLU A 42 -0.89 13.25 -14.22
N VAL A 43 -0.21 13.47 -13.11
CA VAL A 43 -0.73 13.17 -11.76
C VAL A 43 -0.90 14.42 -10.91
N SER A 44 -0.84 15.59 -11.54
CA SER A 44 -0.99 16.86 -10.83
C SER A 44 -2.43 17.34 -10.80
N ASN A 45 -2.67 18.29 -9.92
CA ASN A 45 -3.95 18.97 -9.74
C ASN A 45 -3.88 20.40 -10.29
N HIS A 46 -4.95 21.16 -10.08
CA HIS A 46 -5.10 22.56 -10.56
C HIS A 46 -4.11 23.55 -9.92
N ILE A 47 -3.45 23.20 -8.83
CA ILE A 47 -2.45 24.05 -8.17
C ILE A 47 -1.01 23.55 -8.37
N GLY A 48 -0.80 22.56 -9.24
CA GLY A 48 0.54 22.06 -9.56
C GLY A 48 1.16 21.16 -8.52
N THR A 49 0.36 20.49 -7.70
CA THR A 49 0.82 19.49 -6.74
C THR A 49 0.25 18.11 -7.08
N VAL A 50 0.72 17.06 -6.41
CA VAL A 50 0.20 15.71 -6.65
C VAL A 50 -1.30 15.68 -6.32
N HIS A 51 -2.10 15.18 -7.26
CA HIS A 51 -3.55 15.12 -7.14
C HIS A 51 -3.96 14.18 -5.99
N ALA A 52 -5.06 14.54 -5.31
CA ALA A 52 -5.63 13.74 -4.22
C ALA A 52 -5.88 12.27 -4.63
N GLY A 53 -6.33 12.04 -5.86
CA GLY A 53 -6.53 10.69 -6.39
C GLY A 53 -5.22 9.91 -6.55
N ALA A 54 -4.14 10.56 -6.96
CA ALA A 54 -2.82 9.94 -7.04
C ALA A 54 -2.25 9.65 -5.64
N MET A 55 -2.52 10.52 -4.67
CA MET A 55 -2.17 10.28 -3.27
C MET A 55 -2.86 9.03 -2.74
N PHE A 56 -4.15 8.87 -3.02
CA PHE A 56 -4.90 7.68 -2.62
C PHE A 56 -4.37 6.42 -3.30
N THR A 57 -4.08 6.47 -4.59
CA THR A 57 -3.53 5.34 -5.35
C THR A 57 -2.19 4.90 -4.78
N LEU A 58 -1.31 5.86 -4.45
CA LEU A 58 -0.02 5.58 -3.81
C LEU A 58 -0.22 4.86 -2.47
N ALA A 59 -1.10 5.38 -1.64
CA ALA A 59 -1.34 4.82 -0.31
C ALA A 59 -1.95 3.41 -0.39
N GLU A 60 -2.91 3.20 -1.28
CA GLU A 60 -3.54 1.90 -1.47
C GLU A 60 -2.51 0.88 -1.98
N ALA A 61 -1.68 1.25 -2.95
CA ALA A 61 -0.63 0.38 -3.47
C ALA A 61 0.39 0.00 -2.37
N ALA A 62 0.82 0.96 -1.55
CA ALA A 62 1.72 0.71 -0.44
C ALA A 62 1.08 -0.24 0.59
N SER A 63 -0.21 -0.06 0.89
CA SER A 63 -0.92 -0.93 1.82
C SER A 63 -1.02 -2.37 1.29
N GLY A 64 -1.29 -2.52 -0.01
CA GLY A 64 -1.31 -3.84 -0.66
C GLY A 64 0.05 -4.54 -0.62
N ALA A 65 1.13 -3.78 -0.74
CA ALA A 65 2.48 -4.32 -0.63
C ALA A 65 2.80 -4.76 0.81
N ALA A 66 2.36 -4.01 1.82
CA ALA A 66 2.51 -4.40 3.23
C ALA A 66 1.69 -5.68 3.55
N LEU A 67 0.49 -5.78 2.99
CA LEU A 67 -0.32 -7.00 3.07
C LEU A 67 0.41 -8.18 2.44
N ALA A 68 0.94 -8.00 1.24
CA ALA A 68 1.68 -9.05 0.53
C ALA A 68 2.88 -9.53 1.35
N GLY A 69 3.61 -8.62 1.99
CA GLY A 69 4.71 -8.97 2.89
C GLY A 69 4.25 -9.73 4.14
N THR A 70 3.05 -9.43 4.63
CA THR A 70 2.47 -10.15 5.77
C THR A 70 2.27 -11.63 5.46
N PHE A 71 1.90 -11.96 4.22
CA PHE A 71 1.61 -13.31 3.77
C PHE A 71 2.60 -13.80 2.71
N ALA A 72 3.86 -13.42 2.84
CA ALA A 72 4.87 -13.71 1.82
C ALA A 72 4.99 -15.20 1.49
N ASP A 73 4.73 -16.09 2.46
CA ASP A 73 4.86 -17.54 2.30
C ASP A 73 3.75 -18.14 1.44
N ASN A 74 2.56 -17.55 1.44
CA ASN A 74 1.37 -18.16 0.84
C ASN A 74 0.50 -17.18 0.06
N LEU A 75 1.06 -16.04 -0.35
CA LEU A 75 0.32 -14.96 -1.01
C LEU A 75 -0.49 -15.43 -2.22
N LEU A 76 0.07 -16.32 -3.03
CA LEU A 76 -0.56 -16.79 -4.26
C LEU A 76 -1.79 -17.68 -4.03
N SER A 77 -1.95 -18.18 -2.80
CA SER A 77 -3.13 -18.98 -2.41
C SER A 77 -4.23 -18.12 -1.80
N LEU A 78 -4.05 -16.81 -1.73
CA LEU A 78 -4.96 -15.90 -1.05
C LEU A 78 -5.64 -14.94 -2.01
N ARG A 79 -6.80 -14.45 -1.57
CA ARG A 79 -7.57 -13.43 -2.24
C ARG A 79 -7.71 -12.22 -1.32
N PRO A 80 -6.81 -11.21 -1.43
CA PRO A 80 -6.95 -9.97 -0.69
C PRO A 80 -7.89 -9.00 -1.41
N VAL A 81 -8.76 -8.35 -0.65
CA VAL A 81 -9.66 -7.31 -1.16
C VAL A 81 -9.69 -6.16 -0.16
N ALA A 82 -9.56 -4.94 -0.66
CA ALA A 82 -9.78 -3.76 0.16
C ALA A 82 -11.28 -3.61 0.40
N ALA A 83 -11.69 -3.60 1.66
CA ALA A 83 -13.10 -3.50 2.04
C ALA A 83 -13.52 -2.06 2.30
N GLU A 84 -12.62 -1.26 2.86
CA GLU A 84 -12.88 0.12 3.24
C GLU A 84 -11.57 0.88 3.32
N ALA A 85 -11.60 2.18 3.00
CA ALA A 85 -10.44 3.03 3.16
C ALA A 85 -10.87 4.44 3.56
N SER A 86 -10.04 5.11 4.35
CA SER A 86 -10.21 6.52 4.69
C SER A 86 -8.90 7.25 4.46
N ILE A 87 -8.98 8.49 4.00
CA ILE A 87 -7.83 9.35 3.78
C ILE A 87 -8.11 10.72 4.36
N ARG A 88 -7.11 11.29 5.03
CA ARG A 88 -7.12 12.66 5.52
C ARG A 88 -6.00 13.41 4.82
N TYR A 89 -6.36 14.49 4.16
CA TYR A 89 -5.41 15.38 3.50
C TYR A 89 -5.01 16.46 4.50
N LEU A 90 -3.77 16.40 4.99
CA LEU A 90 -3.32 17.22 6.10
C LEU A 90 -2.68 18.53 5.64
N LYS A 91 -1.92 18.48 4.55
CA LYS A 91 -1.19 19.63 4.00
C LYS A 91 -1.04 19.51 2.51
N VAL A 92 -0.82 20.64 1.83
CA VAL A 92 -0.48 20.67 0.41
C VAL A 92 0.91 20.05 0.22
N ALA A 93 1.01 19.10 -0.69
CA ALA A 93 2.25 18.39 -0.95
C ALA A 93 3.22 19.20 -1.78
N LYS A 94 4.51 19.10 -1.50
CA LYS A 94 5.59 19.71 -2.30
C LYS A 94 6.39 18.62 -2.98
N GLY A 95 6.29 18.56 -4.32
CA GLY A 95 7.05 17.61 -5.13
C GLY A 95 6.54 16.18 -5.02
N SER A 96 7.47 15.24 -5.19
CA SER A 96 7.19 13.80 -5.18
C SER A 96 6.80 13.31 -3.78
N LEU A 97 6.06 12.20 -3.73
CA LEU A 97 5.56 11.64 -2.47
C LEU A 97 6.14 10.26 -2.20
N THR A 98 6.32 9.98 -0.92
CA THR A 98 6.68 8.66 -0.41
C THR A 98 5.60 8.18 0.55
N ALA A 99 5.22 6.91 0.45
CA ALA A 99 4.30 6.25 1.35
C ALA A 99 5.05 5.27 2.24
N ALA A 100 4.73 5.26 3.53
CA ALA A 100 5.19 4.24 4.47
C ALA A 100 3.95 3.54 5.03
N ALA A 101 3.80 2.26 4.71
CA ALA A 101 2.67 1.44 5.12
C ALA A 101 3.08 0.41 6.17
N ARG A 102 2.19 0.16 7.12
CA ARG A 102 2.40 -0.90 8.10
C ARG A 102 1.07 -1.49 8.58
N VAL A 103 1.07 -2.77 8.89
CA VAL A 103 -0.05 -3.41 9.57
C VAL A 103 -0.22 -2.75 10.93
N ASP A 104 -1.45 -2.33 11.23
CA ASP A 104 -1.79 -1.78 12.54
C ASP A 104 -2.11 -2.96 13.47
N GLY A 105 -1.10 -3.38 14.23
CA GLY A 105 -1.19 -4.52 15.12
C GLY A 105 -0.07 -5.54 14.90
N ASP A 106 -0.30 -6.74 15.43
CA ASP A 106 0.67 -7.84 15.38
C ASP A 106 0.50 -8.67 14.11
N VAL A 107 1.52 -8.73 13.27
CA VAL A 107 1.55 -9.53 12.04
C VAL A 107 1.28 -11.00 12.31
N GLU A 108 1.89 -11.56 13.37
CA GLU A 108 1.68 -12.98 13.70
C GLU A 108 0.25 -13.28 14.13
N ALA A 109 -0.40 -12.34 14.82
CA ALA A 109 -1.80 -12.49 15.19
C ALA A 109 -2.71 -12.48 13.95
N VAL A 110 -2.41 -11.63 12.97
CA VAL A 110 -3.14 -11.59 11.70
C VAL A 110 -3.00 -12.93 10.96
N ARG A 111 -1.78 -13.44 10.87
CA ARG A 111 -1.50 -14.74 10.22
C ARG A 111 -2.22 -15.89 10.92
N ALA A 112 -2.17 -15.91 12.25
CA ALA A 112 -2.81 -16.94 13.05
C ALA A 112 -4.34 -16.92 12.89
N THR A 113 -4.96 -15.75 12.82
CA THR A 113 -6.39 -15.61 12.60
C THR A 113 -6.81 -16.16 11.25
N LEU A 114 -6.05 -15.85 10.19
CA LEU A 114 -6.34 -16.42 8.88
C LEU A 114 -6.29 -17.95 8.91
N GLU A 115 -5.28 -18.51 9.54
CA GLU A 115 -5.10 -19.96 9.63
C GLU A 115 -6.22 -20.63 10.41
N SER A 116 -6.60 -20.07 11.57
CA SER A 116 -7.62 -20.67 12.44
C SER A 116 -9.05 -20.45 11.97
N GLU A 117 -9.34 -19.30 11.36
CA GLU A 117 -10.71 -18.94 10.97
C GLU A 117 -10.97 -19.00 9.46
N GLY A 118 -9.95 -19.19 8.65
CA GLY A 118 -10.05 -19.24 7.20
C GLY A 118 -10.27 -17.88 6.54
N LYS A 119 -10.26 -16.80 7.32
CA LYS A 119 -10.37 -15.43 6.83
C LYS A 119 -9.87 -14.48 7.92
N VAL A 120 -9.47 -13.29 7.52
CA VAL A 120 -9.05 -12.24 8.46
C VAL A 120 -9.33 -10.88 7.85
N ALA A 121 -9.74 -9.93 8.69
CA ALA A 121 -9.86 -8.52 8.32
C ALA A 121 -8.97 -7.72 9.27
N PHE A 122 -8.19 -6.78 8.72
CA PHE A 122 -7.26 -5.99 9.52
C PHE A 122 -6.94 -4.67 8.83
N PRO A 123 -6.62 -3.61 9.61
CA PRO A 123 -6.25 -2.33 9.04
C PRO A 123 -4.76 -2.24 8.76
N ILE A 124 -4.43 -1.52 7.68
CA ILE A 124 -3.06 -1.09 7.38
C ILE A 124 -3.07 0.44 7.34
N THR A 125 -2.17 1.06 8.09
CA THR A 125 -2.01 2.51 8.11
C THR A 125 -0.90 2.94 7.19
N VAL A 126 -1.09 4.07 6.51
CA VAL A 126 -0.12 4.62 5.56
C VAL A 126 0.07 6.09 5.84
N THR A 127 1.31 6.53 5.94
CA THR A 127 1.69 7.93 6.03
C THR A 127 2.30 8.37 4.71
N LEU A 128 1.79 9.46 4.13
CA LEU A 128 2.36 10.07 2.93
C LEU A 128 3.21 11.27 3.32
N THR A 129 4.45 11.29 2.81
CA THR A 129 5.44 12.33 3.10
C THR A 129 5.92 12.95 1.80
N ASP A 130 6.05 14.27 1.76
CA ASP A 130 6.54 14.99 0.58
C ASP A 130 8.06 15.15 0.59
N GLU A 131 8.62 15.82 -0.44
CA GLU A 131 10.06 16.03 -0.57
C GLU A 131 10.65 16.86 0.57
N ALA A 132 9.84 17.69 1.24
CA ALA A 132 10.29 18.48 2.37
C ALA A 132 10.24 17.70 3.69
N GLY A 133 9.85 16.42 3.67
CA GLY A 133 9.74 15.59 4.87
C GLY A 133 8.47 15.86 5.68
N VAL A 134 7.47 16.52 5.10
CA VAL A 134 6.21 16.85 5.77
C VAL A 134 5.19 15.76 5.55
N ASN A 135 4.51 15.32 6.61
CA ASN A 135 3.39 14.41 6.50
C ASN A 135 2.21 15.16 5.87
N VAL A 136 1.83 14.77 4.65
CA VAL A 136 0.80 15.46 3.87
C VAL A 136 -0.53 14.73 3.86
N ALA A 137 -0.54 13.44 4.18
CA ALA A 137 -1.78 12.67 4.29
C ALA A 137 -1.61 11.46 5.20
N ALA A 138 -2.72 11.04 5.81
CA ALA A 138 -2.81 9.84 6.62
C ALA A 138 -3.94 8.97 6.06
N VAL A 139 -3.66 7.68 5.84
CA VAL A 139 -4.59 6.75 5.21
C VAL A 139 -4.71 5.49 6.04
N THR A 140 -5.91 4.95 6.12
CA THR A 140 -6.15 3.61 6.68
C THR A 140 -6.91 2.81 5.64
N VAL A 141 -6.41 1.62 5.32
CA VAL A 141 -7.08 0.68 4.42
C VAL A 141 -7.39 -0.58 5.21
N SER A 142 -8.66 -0.95 5.26
CA SER A 142 -9.10 -2.19 5.88
C SER A 142 -9.13 -3.28 4.82
N TRP A 143 -8.29 -4.28 4.99
CA TRP A 143 -8.16 -5.40 4.06
C TRP A 143 -8.89 -6.62 4.58
N HIS A 144 -9.53 -7.33 3.68
CA HIS A 144 -10.14 -8.63 3.93
C HIS A 144 -9.39 -9.69 3.13
N VAL A 145 -8.90 -10.72 3.82
CA VAL A 145 -8.12 -11.79 3.18
C VAL A 145 -8.80 -13.13 3.43
N SER A 146 -8.96 -13.88 2.38
CA SER A 146 -9.52 -15.23 2.39
C SER A 146 -8.75 -16.12 1.40
N PRO A 147 -8.89 -17.45 1.48
CA PRO A 147 -8.29 -18.33 0.50
C PRO A 147 -8.84 -18.07 -0.90
N LEU A 148 -7.97 -18.20 -1.90
CA LEU A 148 -8.38 -18.16 -3.30
C LEU A 148 -9.29 -19.37 -3.58
N ARG A 149 -10.44 -19.12 -4.14
CA ARG A 149 -11.35 -20.19 -4.58
C ARG A 149 -10.98 -20.65 -5.98
N VAL A 150 -10.85 -21.94 -6.13
CA VAL A 150 -10.54 -22.58 -7.40
C VAL A 150 -11.84 -23.04 -8.09
#